data_c2eb5f9f85c2e346c3e2a93c9e89ab02
#
_entry.id   c2eb5f9f85c2e346c3e2a93c9e89ab02
#
_cell.length_a   1.000
_cell.length_b   1.000
_cell.length_c   1.000
_cell.angle_alpha   90.00
_cell.angle_beta   90.00
_cell.angle_gamma   90.00
#
_symmetry.space_group_name_H-M   'P 1'
#
loop_
_entity.id
_entity.type
_entity.pdbx_description
1 polymer ?
#
loop_
_entity_poly.entity_id
_entity_poly.type
_entity_poly.pdbx_seq_one_letter_code
_entity_poly.pdbx_strand_id
1 'polypeptide(L)'
;FLKAKADTLVITPQKPYLKDKYGNILWTSRSYVNRLGTLALAYRLYGERKYLDAANEALLWVCNYPDWDPPHYLDTAEMATAVAIAYDWLYDALPTSTKDLVKKCLYERAIVRVLREYEKGSLGSWAKRETNWNVVCNTGMVLAALGIAEDYPKEAAVILDNAAKYMPNCLKHFAPDGVCYEGPAYWGYTTSYLTLYLKAVADNDNGKGGIAQLPGLERTAL
;
A
#
# COMPACT_ATOMS: atom_id res chain seq x y z
N PHE A 1 -19.17 1.90 14.92
CA PHE A 1 -17.79 1.37 14.98
C PHE A 1 -16.78 2.33 14.34
N LEU A 2 -16.89 2.64 13.04
CA LEU A 2 -15.91 3.49 12.32
C LEU A 2 -15.71 4.86 12.96
N LYS A 3 -16.81 5.58 13.27
CA LYS A 3 -16.77 6.91 13.87
C LYS A 3 -16.03 6.90 15.22
N ALA A 4 -16.36 5.98 16.12
CA ALA A 4 -15.71 5.86 17.42
C ALA A 4 -14.21 5.56 17.29
N LYS A 5 -13.83 4.71 16.32
CA LYS A 5 -12.42 4.42 16.02
C LYS A 5 -11.69 5.66 15.49
N ALA A 6 -12.32 6.40 14.57
CA ALA A 6 -11.75 7.63 14.03
C ALA A 6 -11.60 8.71 15.12
N ASP A 7 -12.59 8.88 15.99
CA ASP A 7 -12.53 9.81 17.14
C ASP A 7 -11.34 9.49 18.07
N THR A 8 -11.11 8.21 18.34
CA THR A 8 -9.92 7.77 19.10
C THR A 8 -8.63 8.13 18.39
N LEU A 9 -8.57 7.93 17.07
CA LEU A 9 -7.35 8.22 16.29
C LEU A 9 -7.03 9.71 16.18
N VAL A 10 -8.03 10.60 16.25
CA VAL A 10 -7.82 12.06 16.29
C VAL A 10 -6.97 12.46 17.49
N ILE A 11 -7.20 11.88 18.66
CA ILE A 11 -6.49 12.22 19.90
C ILE A 11 -5.29 11.30 20.20
N THR A 12 -5.07 10.26 19.39
CA THR A 12 -3.94 9.33 19.58
C THR A 12 -2.66 9.99 19.06
N PRO A 13 -1.57 10.05 19.85
CA PRO A 13 -0.31 10.63 19.39
C PRO A 13 0.27 9.94 18.14
N GLN A 14 1.06 10.68 17.36
CA GLN A 14 1.82 10.12 16.25
C GLN A 14 2.90 9.18 16.77
N LYS A 15 3.15 8.08 16.07
CA LYS A 15 4.22 7.15 16.43
C LYS A 15 5.57 7.69 15.93
N PRO A 16 6.63 7.62 16.75
CA PRO A 16 7.97 7.98 16.30
C PRO A 16 8.54 6.93 15.33
N TYR A 17 9.56 7.32 14.57
CA TYR A 17 10.38 6.38 13.80
C TYR A 17 11.28 5.58 14.73
N LEU A 18 10.79 4.42 15.19
CA LEU A 18 11.55 3.53 16.06
C LEU A 18 11.55 2.12 15.50
N LYS A 19 12.73 1.57 15.32
CA LYS A 19 12.91 0.17 14.93
C LYS A 19 12.63 -0.76 16.10
N ASP A 20 11.94 -1.85 15.84
CA ASP A 20 11.65 -2.88 16.84
C ASP A 20 12.88 -3.77 17.10
N LYS A 21 12.70 -4.81 17.93
CA LYS A 21 13.76 -5.78 18.25
C LYS A 21 14.30 -6.57 17.05
N TYR A 22 13.60 -6.54 15.93
CA TYR A 22 14.02 -7.17 14.67
C TYR A 22 14.67 -6.17 13.71
N GLY A 23 14.80 -4.91 14.11
CA GLY A 23 15.44 -3.86 13.34
C GLY A 23 14.57 -3.23 12.26
N ASN A 24 13.24 -3.37 12.33
CA ASN A 24 12.31 -2.84 11.34
C ASN A 24 11.19 -1.97 11.98
N ILE A 25 10.42 -1.25 11.13
CA ILE A 25 9.30 -0.42 11.55
C ILE A 25 7.93 -0.99 11.12
N LEU A 26 7.83 -2.27 10.80
CA LEU A 26 6.64 -2.88 10.21
C LEU A 26 5.37 -2.61 11.02
N TRP A 27 5.41 -2.74 12.34
CA TRP A 27 4.26 -2.45 13.20
C TRP A 27 3.84 -0.98 13.17
N THR A 28 4.81 -0.08 12.99
CA THR A 28 4.54 1.34 12.78
C THR A 28 3.84 1.55 11.45
N SER A 29 4.36 1.00 10.36
CA SER A 29 3.74 1.09 9.02
C SER A 29 2.30 0.55 9.02
N ARG A 30 2.07 -0.63 9.58
CA ARG A 30 0.72 -1.21 9.76
C ARG A 30 -0.22 -0.30 10.55
N SER A 31 0.29 0.34 11.59
CA SER A 31 -0.52 1.26 12.37
C SER A 31 -0.97 2.47 11.55
N TYR A 32 -0.14 2.92 10.59
CA TYR A 32 -0.50 4.00 9.69
C TYR A 32 -1.44 3.56 8.56
N VAL A 33 -1.37 2.33 8.07
CA VAL A 33 -2.41 1.77 7.19
C VAL A 33 -3.78 1.88 7.88
N ASN A 34 -3.85 1.45 9.13
CA ASN A 34 -5.08 1.56 9.90
C ASN A 34 -5.47 3.02 10.20
N ARG A 35 -4.54 3.88 10.60
CA ARG A 35 -4.80 5.27 10.98
C ARG A 35 -5.27 6.09 9.79
N LEU A 36 -4.46 6.14 8.74
CA LEU A 36 -4.73 6.96 7.56
C LEU A 36 -5.97 6.50 6.81
N GLY A 37 -6.12 5.17 6.62
CA GLY A 37 -7.31 4.63 5.99
C GLY A 37 -8.59 4.91 6.80
N THR A 38 -8.55 4.76 8.13
CA THR A 38 -9.72 5.04 9.00
C THR A 38 -10.08 6.52 8.98
N LEU A 39 -9.11 7.43 9.12
CA LEU A 39 -9.36 8.87 9.16
C LEU A 39 -9.84 9.40 7.80
N ALA A 40 -9.22 8.95 6.71
CA ALA A 40 -9.62 9.34 5.35
C ALA A 40 -11.05 8.86 5.04
N LEU A 41 -11.38 7.61 5.36
CA LEU A 41 -12.74 7.08 5.19
C LEU A 41 -13.75 7.83 6.06
N ALA A 42 -13.42 8.12 7.31
CA ALA A 42 -14.31 8.86 8.21
C ALA A 42 -14.57 10.27 7.68
N TYR A 43 -13.57 10.97 7.16
CA TYR A 43 -13.78 12.28 6.53
C TYR A 43 -14.70 12.18 5.31
N ARG A 44 -14.49 11.21 4.42
CA ARG A 44 -15.35 11.04 3.24
C ARG A 44 -16.79 10.72 3.57
N LEU A 45 -17.04 9.98 4.66
CA LEU A 45 -18.40 9.58 5.04
C LEU A 45 -19.12 10.62 5.90
N TYR A 46 -18.39 11.32 6.77
CA TYR A 46 -19.00 12.21 7.77
C TYR A 46 -18.73 13.69 7.52
N GLY A 47 -17.74 14.06 6.69
CA GLY A 47 -17.38 15.44 6.38
C GLY A 47 -16.77 16.22 7.57
N GLU A 48 -16.49 15.57 8.70
CA GLU A 48 -15.99 16.25 9.90
C GLU A 48 -14.52 16.64 9.76
N ARG A 49 -14.25 17.95 9.79
CA ARG A 49 -12.93 18.55 9.58
C ARG A 49 -11.83 17.95 10.46
N LYS A 50 -12.15 17.55 11.69
CA LYS A 50 -11.18 16.93 12.61
C LYS A 50 -10.49 15.68 12.05
N TYR A 51 -11.20 14.89 11.21
CA TYR A 51 -10.63 13.70 10.59
C TYR A 51 -9.63 14.06 9.47
N LEU A 52 -9.96 15.08 8.68
CA LEU A 52 -9.04 15.61 7.67
C LEU A 52 -7.77 16.18 8.32
N ASP A 53 -7.94 17.00 9.36
CA ASP A 53 -6.81 17.63 10.04
C ASP A 53 -5.88 16.58 10.68
N ALA A 54 -6.45 15.55 11.33
CA ALA A 54 -5.67 14.44 11.90
C ALA A 54 -4.99 13.57 10.83
N ALA A 55 -5.64 13.36 9.68
CA ALA A 55 -5.03 12.64 8.56
C ALA A 55 -3.90 13.46 7.92
N ASN A 56 -4.11 14.76 7.73
CA ASN A 56 -3.10 15.67 7.22
C ASN A 56 -1.85 15.71 8.11
N GLU A 57 -2.04 15.82 9.43
CA GLU A 57 -0.94 15.73 10.40
C GLU A 57 -0.18 14.41 10.28
N ALA A 58 -0.90 13.29 10.20
CA ALA A 58 -0.29 11.96 10.06
C ALA A 58 0.50 11.81 8.75
N LEU A 59 0.00 12.35 7.62
CA LEU A 59 0.71 12.39 6.34
C LEU A 59 2.01 13.18 6.46
N LEU A 60 1.94 14.39 7.01
CA LEU A 60 3.13 15.23 7.24
C LEU A 60 4.14 14.49 8.12
N TRP A 61 3.67 13.82 9.18
CA TRP A 61 4.52 13.10 10.12
C TRP A 61 5.32 11.98 9.47
N VAL A 62 4.66 11.06 8.76
CA VAL A 62 5.34 9.91 8.14
C VAL A 62 6.17 10.29 6.91
N CYS A 63 5.80 11.36 6.21
CA CYS A 63 6.61 11.90 5.12
C CYS A 63 7.89 12.59 5.61
N ASN A 64 7.95 13.00 6.88
CA ASN A 64 9.15 13.53 7.51
C ASN A 64 10.02 12.48 8.22
N TYR A 65 9.66 11.20 8.21
CA TYR A 65 10.57 10.15 8.65
C TYR A 65 11.86 10.16 7.81
N PRO A 66 13.00 9.67 8.34
CA PRO A 66 14.24 9.61 7.56
C PRO A 66 14.10 8.73 6.31
N ASP A 67 13.39 7.62 6.44
CA ASP A 67 13.01 6.70 5.36
C ASP A 67 11.78 5.87 5.77
N TRP A 68 11.44 4.83 4.99
CA TRP A 68 10.42 3.83 5.31
C TRP A 68 11.01 2.42 5.41
N ASP A 69 12.22 2.31 5.93
CA ASP A 69 12.99 1.08 6.14
C ASP A 69 13.10 0.17 4.89
N PRO A 70 13.70 0.66 3.80
CA PRO A 70 13.79 -0.08 2.55
C PRO A 70 14.52 -1.44 2.63
N PRO A 71 15.42 -1.73 3.60
CA PRO A 71 15.97 -3.08 3.77
C PRO A 71 14.91 -4.13 4.10
N HIS A 72 13.89 -3.78 4.89
CA HIS A 72 12.72 -4.63 5.14
C HIS A 72 11.52 -4.10 4.36
N TYR A 73 11.48 -4.39 3.07
CA TYR A 73 10.61 -3.71 2.10
C TYR A 73 9.09 -3.78 2.39
N LEU A 74 8.62 -4.70 3.23
CA LEU A 74 7.23 -4.69 3.73
C LEU A 74 6.89 -3.39 4.45
N ASP A 75 7.85 -2.82 5.18
CA ASP A 75 7.67 -1.57 5.92
C ASP A 75 7.39 -0.42 4.95
N THR A 76 8.22 -0.34 3.90
CA THR A 76 8.05 0.62 2.81
C THR A 76 6.71 0.41 2.09
N ALA A 77 6.35 -0.83 1.78
CA ALA A 77 5.14 -1.14 1.03
C ALA A 77 3.86 -0.81 1.82
N GLU A 78 3.81 -1.17 3.09
CA GLU A 78 2.67 -0.85 3.94
C GLU A 78 2.55 0.66 4.19
N MET A 79 3.67 1.37 4.39
CA MET A 79 3.64 2.82 4.54
C MET A 79 3.21 3.50 3.24
N ALA A 80 3.71 3.06 2.09
CA ALA A 80 3.28 3.56 0.78
C ALA A 80 1.77 3.34 0.55
N THR A 81 1.25 2.17 0.92
CA THR A 81 -0.19 1.87 0.89
C THR A 81 -0.98 2.88 1.74
N ALA A 82 -0.55 3.11 2.98
CA ALA A 82 -1.22 4.04 3.90
C ALA A 82 -1.26 5.46 3.34
N VAL A 83 -0.11 5.94 2.86
CA VAL A 83 0.05 7.30 2.33
C VAL A 83 -0.72 7.48 1.02
N ALA A 84 -0.63 6.52 0.09
CA ALA A 84 -1.30 6.60 -1.19
C ALA A 84 -2.83 6.61 -1.05
N ILE A 85 -3.41 5.73 -0.24
CA ILE A 85 -4.86 5.71 0.01
C ILE A 85 -5.35 7.03 0.62
N ALA A 86 -4.66 7.54 1.63
CA ALA A 86 -5.06 8.79 2.25
C ALA A 86 -4.90 9.98 1.30
N TYR A 87 -3.82 10.00 0.51
CA TYR A 87 -3.58 11.03 -0.49
C TYR A 87 -4.68 11.07 -1.55
N ASP A 88 -5.02 9.92 -2.13
CA ASP A 88 -6.08 9.80 -3.14
C ASP A 88 -7.46 10.20 -2.56
N TRP A 89 -7.84 9.62 -1.43
CA TRP A 89 -9.16 9.84 -0.85
C TRP A 89 -9.39 11.25 -0.31
N LEU A 90 -8.34 11.96 0.03
CA LEU A 90 -8.40 13.32 0.59
C LEU A 90 -7.88 14.40 -0.37
N TYR A 91 -7.52 14.03 -1.60
CA TYR A 91 -6.78 14.89 -2.55
C TYR A 91 -7.36 16.31 -2.66
N ASP A 92 -8.67 16.43 -2.89
CA ASP A 92 -9.33 17.72 -3.07
C ASP A 92 -9.33 18.60 -1.80
N ALA A 93 -9.28 17.96 -0.62
CA ALA A 93 -9.35 18.64 0.66
C ALA A 93 -7.97 18.95 1.29
N LEU A 94 -6.90 18.30 0.81
CA LEU A 94 -5.55 18.49 1.34
C LEU A 94 -4.95 19.84 0.92
N PRO A 95 -4.16 20.51 1.81
CA PRO A 95 -3.37 21.67 1.44
C PRO A 95 -2.37 21.36 0.32
N THR A 96 -2.12 22.31 -0.57
CA THR A 96 -1.15 22.15 -1.68
C THR A 96 0.23 21.73 -1.18
N SER A 97 0.72 22.34 -0.09
CA SER A 97 2.01 21.99 0.51
C SER A 97 2.08 20.53 0.99
N THR A 98 0.97 19.99 1.50
CA THR A 98 0.90 18.57 1.87
C THR A 98 0.89 17.68 0.63
N LYS A 99 0.13 18.07 -0.40
CA LYS A 99 0.12 17.33 -1.68
C LYS A 99 1.51 17.26 -2.30
N ASP A 100 2.24 18.36 -2.33
CA ASP A 100 3.60 18.42 -2.89
C ASP A 100 4.58 17.54 -2.08
N LEU A 101 4.50 17.60 -0.74
CA LEU A 101 5.33 16.76 0.12
C LEU A 101 5.04 15.27 -0.06
N VAL A 102 3.76 14.89 -0.08
CA VAL A 102 3.34 13.49 -0.25
C VAL A 102 3.77 12.96 -1.63
N LYS A 103 3.54 13.72 -2.69
CA LYS A 103 3.98 13.39 -4.05
C LYS A 103 5.48 13.12 -4.11
N LYS A 104 6.28 14.05 -3.58
CA LYS A 104 7.73 13.88 -3.49
C LYS A 104 8.11 12.63 -2.69
N CYS A 105 7.46 12.42 -1.55
CA CYS A 105 7.72 11.29 -0.67
C CYS A 105 7.41 9.95 -1.36
N LEU A 106 6.26 9.81 -2.00
CA LEU A 106 5.90 8.62 -2.76
C LEU A 106 6.89 8.36 -3.90
N TYR A 107 7.25 9.40 -4.65
CA TYR A 107 8.22 9.26 -5.74
C TYR A 107 9.58 8.76 -5.25
N GLU A 108 10.18 9.44 -4.28
CA GLU A 108 11.55 9.14 -3.81
C GLU A 108 11.64 7.81 -3.03
N ARG A 109 10.60 7.49 -2.23
CA ARG A 109 10.62 6.34 -1.31
C ARG A 109 9.98 5.07 -1.84
N ALA A 110 9.02 5.19 -2.76
CA ALA A 110 8.36 4.06 -3.38
C ALA A 110 8.78 3.88 -4.84
N ILE A 111 8.51 4.86 -5.71
CA ILE A 111 8.67 4.70 -7.15
C ILE A 111 10.12 4.46 -7.56
N VAL A 112 11.04 5.34 -7.19
CA VAL A 112 12.47 5.20 -7.55
C VAL A 112 13.05 3.88 -7.02
N ARG A 113 12.59 3.43 -5.86
CA ARG A 113 13.10 2.21 -5.23
C ARG A 113 12.59 0.95 -5.90
N VAL A 114 11.29 0.88 -6.22
CA VAL A 114 10.72 -0.30 -6.87
C VAL A 114 11.25 -0.51 -8.28
N LEU A 115 11.50 0.56 -9.04
CA LEU A 115 12.11 0.44 -10.36
C LEU A 115 13.47 -0.27 -10.29
N ARG A 116 14.32 0.09 -9.32
CA ARG A 116 15.58 -0.61 -9.04
C ARG A 116 15.38 -2.05 -8.57
N GLU A 117 14.30 -2.32 -7.84
CA GLU A 117 13.98 -3.67 -7.38
C GLU A 117 13.63 -4.60 -8.54
N TYR A 118 12.89 -4.11 -9.52
CA TYR A 118 12.55 -4.90 -10.72
C TYR A 118 13.75 -5.25 -11.60
N GLU A 119 14.83 -4.45 -11.56
CA GLU A 119 16.09 -4.73 -12.27
C GLU A 119 16.87 -5.89 -11.67
N LYS A 120 16.67 -6.23 -10.39
CA LYS A 120 17.36 -7.33 -9.71
C LYS A 120 16.97 -8.68 -10.29
N GLY A 121 17.92 -9.63 -10.24
CA GLY A 121 17.64 -11.03 -10.55
C GLY A 121 16.59 -11.67 -9.63
N SER A 122 15.99 -12.78 -10.06
CA SER A 122 14.88 -13.44 -9.34
C SER A 122 15.21 -13.81 -7.88
N LEU A 123 16.45 -14.19 -7.59
CA LEU A 123 16.88 -14.55 -6.23
C LEU A 123 17.07 -13.33 -5.30
N GLY A 124 17.27 -12.14 -5.86
CA GLY A 124 17.50 -10.91 -5.09
C GLY A 124 16.28 -10.02 -4.92
N SER A 125 15.19 -10.27 -5.67
CA SER A 125 14.02 -9.39 -5.69
C SER A 125 12.84 -10.00 -4.95
N TRP A 126 12.27 -9.25 -3.99
CA TRP A 126 11.01 -9.62 -3.36
C TRP A 126 9.86 -9.64 -4.40
N ALA A 127 9.93 -8.80 -5.42
CA ALA A 127 8.90 -8.70 -6.46
C ALA A 127 8.71 -10.00 -7.27
N LYS A 128 9.72 -10.85 -7.29
CA LYS A 128 9.73 -12.12 -8.06
C LYS A 128 9.56 -13.36 -7.19
N ARG A 129 9.41 -13.20 -5.87
CA ARG A 129 9.21 -14.31 -4.92
C ARG A 129 7.83 -14.96 -5.08
N GLU A 130 7.69 -16.14 -4.48
CA GLU A 130 6.44 -16.90 -4.45
C GLU A 130 5.67 -16.75 -3.13
N THR A 131 6.07 -15.83 -2.26
CA THR A 131 5.53 -15.58 -0.92
C THR A 131 4.67 -14.32 -0.86
N ASN A 132 3.99 -14.11 0.26
CA ASN A 132 3.19 -12.91 0.54
C ASN A 132 3.91 -11.58 0.22
N TRP A 133 5.24 -11.51 0.39
CA TRP A 133 6.05 -10.34 0.05
C TRP A 133 5.82 -9.86 -1.39
N ASN A 134 5.65 -10.80 -2.31
CA ASN A 134 5.39 -10.47 -3.72
C ASN A 134 4.10 -9.66 -3.86
N VAL A 135 3.00 -10.13 -3.31
CA VAL A 135 1.68 -9.47 -3.45
C VAL A 135 1.64 -8.18 -2.64
N VAL A 136 2.06 -8.22 -1.38
CA VAL A 136 2.00 -7.05 -0.49
C VAL A 136 2.84 -5.89 -1.01
N CYS A 137 4.10 -6.16 -1.38
CA CYS A 137 4.99 -5.11 -1.84
C CYS A 137 4.57 -4.57 -3.22
N ASN A 138 4.22 -5.43 -4.19
CA ASN A 138 3.71 -4.96 -5.48
C ASN A 138 2.44 -4.12 -5.32
N THR A 139 1.51 -4.52 -4.45
CA THR A 139 0.29 -3.73 -4.19
C THR A 139 0.63 -2.34 -3.66
N GLY A 140 1.49 -2.24 -2.65
CA GLY A 140 1.89 -0.94 -2.10
C GLY A 140 2.53 -0.03 -3.14
N MET A 141 3.36 -0.60 -4.03
CA MET A 141 3.99 0.17 -5.10
C MET A 141 3.02 0.57 -6.20
N VAL A 142 2.06 -0.28 -6.55
CA VAL A 142 1.00 0.05 -7.52
C VAL A 142 0.11 1.17 -6.99
N LEU A 143 -0.32 1.10 -5.73
CA LEU A 143 -1.12 2.17 -5.14
C LEU A 143 -0.36 3.50 -5.10
N ALA A 144 0.93 3.48 -4.73
CA ALA A 144 1.78 4.66 -4.77
C ALA A 144 1.91 5.24 -6.20
N ALA A 145 2.11 4.37 -7.19
CA ALA A 145 2.24 4.76 -8.59
C ALA A 145 0.95 5.36 -9.15
N LEU A 146 -0.20 4.75 -8.88
CA LEU A 146 -1.50 5.26 -9.30
C LEU A 146 -1.82 6.61 -8.64
N GLY A 147 -1.49 6.78 -7.35
CA GLY A 147 -1.72 8.03 -6.62
C GLY A 147 -0.99 9.25 -7.21
N ILE A 148 0.08 9.05 -7.96
CA ILE A 148 0.88 10.13 -8.60
C ILE A 148 1.07 9.93 -10.11
N ALA A 149 0.22 9.12 -10.75
CA ALA A 149 0.35 8.74 -12.15
C ALA A 149 0.26 9.92 -13.12
N GLU A 150 -0.49 10.97 -12.77
CA GLU A 150 -0.59 12.18 -13.60
C GLU A 150 0.76 12.88 -13.78
N ASP A 151 1.61 12.86 -12.75
CA ASP A 151 2.95 13.45 -12.79
C ASP A 151 4.02 12.49 -13.34
N TYR A 152 3.84 11.17 -13.15
CA TYR A 152 4.81 10.12 -13.46
C TYR A 152 4.20 8.94 -14.25
N PRO A 153 3.56 9.21 -15.41
CA PRO A 153 2.79 8.19 -16.14
C PRO A 153 3.66 7.05 -16.68
N LYS A 154 4.91 7.30 -17.02
CA LYS A 154 5.83 6.27 -17.54
C LYS A 154 6.23 5.29 -16.45
N GLU A 155 6.60 5.81 -15.30
CA GLU A 155 6.96 5.01 -14.12
C GLU A 155 5.77 4.19 -13.62
N ALA A 156 4.58 4.80 -13.60
CA ALA A 156 3.36 4.11 -13.23
C ALA A 156 3.06 2.93 -14.17
N ALA A 157 3.15 3.12 -15.49
CA ALA A 157 2.98 2.05 -16.46
C ALA A 157 3.97 0.89 -16.24
N VAL A 158 5.26 1.19 -16.04
CA VAL A 158 6.29 0.18 -15.77
C VAL A 158 5.99 -0.59 -14.49
N ILE A 159 5.50 0.07 -13.43
CA ILE A 159 5.18 -0.57 -12.15
C ILE A 159 3.97 -1.48 -12.30
N LEU A 160 2.91 -1.02 -12.97
CA LEU A 160 1.70 -1.82 -13.25
C LEU A 160 2.04 -3.08 -14.06
N ASP A 161 2.82 -2.93 -15.15
CA ASP A 161 3.25 -4.05 -16.00
C ASP A 161 4.07 -5.08 -15.23
N ASN A 162 5.01 -4.64 -14.39
CA ASN A 162 5.82 -5.55 -13.58
C ASN A 162 5.00 -6.23 -12.48
N ALA A 163 4.09 -5.52 -11.83
CA ALA A 163 3.18 -6.13 -10.84
C ALA A 163 2.30 -7.20 -11.49
N ALA A 164 1.66 -6.90 -12.62
CA ALA A 164 0.86 -7.85 -13.40
C ALA A 164 1.68 -9.08 -13.84
N LYS A 165 2.94 -8.88 -14.21
CA LYS A 165 3.86 -9.94 -14.62
C LYS A 165 4.30 -10.86 -13.49
N TYR A 166 4.57 -10.30 -12.30
CA TYR A 166 5.23 -11.05 -11.22
C TYR A 166 4.29 -11.51 -10.11
N MET A 167 3.15 -10.86 -9.86
CA MET A 167 2.20 -11.31 -8.83
C MET A 167 1.68 -12.74 -9.05
N PRO A 168 1.50 -13.24 -10.28
CA PRO A 168 1.17 -14.65 -10.52
C PRO A 168 2.16 -15.64 -9.90
N ASN A 169 3.42 -15.28 -9.63
CA ASN A 169 4.37 -16.17 -8.97
C ASN A 169 3.90 -16.62 -7.59
N CYS A 170 3.31 -15.72 -6.80
CA CYS A 170 2.72 -16.06 -5.52
C CYS A 170 1.30 -16.61 -5.68
N LEU A 171 0.49 -15.98 -6.52
CA LEU A 171 -0.95 -16.26 -6.61
C LEU A 171 -1.26 -17.63 -7.23
N LYS A 172 -0.36 -18.22 -8.03
CA LYS A 172 -0.51 -19.62 -8.53
C LYS A 172 -0.69 -20.64 -7.40
N HIS A 173 -0.20 -20.35 -6.20
CA HIS A 173 -0.30 -21.21 -5.04
C HIS A 173 -1.68 -21.18 -4.35
N PHE A 174 -2.59 -20.36 -4.83
CA PHE A 174 -3.99 -20.37 -4.38
C PHE A 174 -4.82 -21.47 -5.03
N ALA A 175 -4.35 -22.05 -6.15
CA ALA A 175 -4.98 -23.21 -6.74
C ALA A 175 -4.72 -24.48 -5.88
N PRO A 176 -5.71 -25.43 -5.81
CA PRO A 176 -7.02 -25.38 -6.48
C PRO A 176 -8.15 -24.81 -5.62
N ASP A 177 -7.95 -24.55 -4.35
CA ASP A 177 -9.00 -24.34 -3.34
C ASP A 177 -9.07 -22.91 -2.77
N GLY A 178 -8.21 -22.02 -3.22
CA GLY A 178 -8.22 -20.60 -2.84
C GLY A 178 -7.44 -20.27 -1.58
N VAL A 179 -6.60 -21.17 -1.06
CA VAL A 179 -5.78 -20.93 0.13
C VAL A 179 -4.30 -20.84 -0.19
N CYS A 180 -3.57 -20.01 0.57
CA CYS A 180 -2.13 -19.87 0.43
C CYS A 180 -1.38 -20.90 1.28
N TYR A 181 -0.36 -21.55 0.71
CA TYR A 181 0.46 -22.56 1.40
C TYR A 181 1.24 -22.00 2.61
N GLU A 182 1.40 -20.69 2.73
CA GLU A 182 2.04 -20.05 3.87
C GLU A 182 1.19 -20.11 5.16
N GLY A 183 -0.05 -20.59 5.09
CA GLY A 183 -0.98 -20.75 6.21
C GLY A 183 -1.95 -19.58 6.40
N PRO A 184 -2.93 -19.73 7.31
CA PRO A 184 -4.09 -18.81 7.40
C PRO A 184 -3.73 -17.34 7.64
N ALA A 185 -2.71 -17.07 8.46
CA ALA A 185 -2.31 -15.70 8.77
C ALA A 185 -1.76 -14.96 7.55
N TYR A 186 -0.88 -15.61 6.79
CA TYR A 186 -0.34 -15.04 5.57
C TYR A 186 -1.32 -15.07 4.41
N TRP A 187 -2.21 -16.06 4.36
CA TRP A 187 -3.34 -16.06 3.43
C TRP A 187 -4.21 -14.81 3.62
N GLY A 188 -4.66 -14.53 4.85
CA GLY A 188 -5.43 -13.34 5.15
C GLY A 188 -4.67 -12.04 4.86
N TYR A 189 -3.36 -12.01 5.13
CA TYR A 189 -2.51 -10.87 4.83
C TYR A 189 -2.39 -10.63 3.32
N THR A 190 -2.11 -11.69 2.56
CA THR A 190 -1.99 -11.63 1.09
C THR A 190 -3.30 -11.24 0.42
N THR A 191 -4.43 -11.84 0.81
CA THR A 191 -5.75 -11.56 0.23
C THR A 191 -6.20 -10.13 0.52
N SER A 192 -5.91 -9.59 1.71
CA SER A 192 -6.23 -8.19 2.03
C SER A 192 -5.53 -7.21 1.06
N TYR A 193 -4.25 -7.41 0.77
CA TYR A 193 -3.53 -6.58 -0.19
C TYR A 193 -3.92 -6.86 -1.64
N LEU A 194 -4.18 -8.13 -1.98
CA LEU A 194 -4.72 -8.49 -3.30
C LEU A 194 -6.05 -7.77 -3.59
N THR A 195 -6.93 -7.68 -2.60
CA THR A 195 -8.21 -6.95 -2.76
C THR A 195 -7.99 -5.48 -3.08
N LEU A 196 -7.04 -4.82 -2.41
CA LEU A 196 -6.68 -3.42 -2.70
C LEU A 196 -6.11 -3.28 -4.12
N TYR A 197 -5.22 -4.21 -4.52
CA TYR A 197 -4.67 -4.23 -5.88
C TYR A 197 -5.76 -4.38 -6.94
N LEU A 198 -6.62 -5.41 -6.81
CA LEU A 198 -7.67 -5.68 -7.77
C LEU A 198 -8.65 -4.51 -7.92
N LYS A 199 -9.02 -3.87 -6.79
CA LYS A 199 -9.87 -2.69 -6.81
C LYS A 199 -9.21 -1.52 -7.53
N ALA A 200 -7.96 -1.21 -7.19
CA ALA A 200 -7.23 -0.10 -7.79
C ALA A 200 -7.02 -0.27 -9.30
N VAL A 201 -6.67 -1.50 -9.75
CA VAL A 201 -6.49 -1.80 -11.18
C VAL A 201 -7.82 -1.80 -11.93
N ALA A 202 -8.91 -2.33 -11.33
CA ALA A 202 -10.23 -2.30 -11.95
C ALA A 202 -10.73 -0.87 -12.19
N ASP A 203 -10.46 0.04 -11.26
CA ASP A 203 -10.86 1.44 -11.36
C ASP A 203 -10.05 2.22 -12.42
N ASN A 204 -8.80 1.82 -12.69
CA ASN A 204 -7.88 2.56 -13.55
C ASN A 204 -7.61 1.91 -14.91
N ASP A 205 -7.77 0.60 -15.07
CA ASP A 205 -7.42 -0.16 -16.30
C ASP A 205 -8.54 -1.09 -16.80
N ASN A 206 -9.77 -0.89 -16.38
CA ASN A 206 -10.93 -1.73 -16.74
C ASN A 206 -10.67 -3.25 -16.56
N GLY A 207 -9.84 -3.63 -15.61
CA GLY A 207 -9.58 -5.03 -15.25
C GLY A 207 -8.70 -5.81 -16.23
N LYS A 208 -7.93 -5.15 -17.10
CA LYS A 208 -7.09 -5.81 -18.12
C LYS A 208 -5.95 -6.67 -17.55
N GLY A 209 -5.62 -6.55 -16.27
CA GLY A 209 -4.47 -7.23 -15.68
C GLY A 209 -4.57 -8.76 -15.54
N GLY A 210 -5.72 -9.38 -15.82
CA GLY A 210 -5.89 -10.83 -15.84
C GLY A 210 -5.67 -11.58 -14.50
N ILE A 211 -5.22 -10.90 -13.47
CA ILE A 211 -4.89 -11.53 -12.17
C ILE A 211 -6.13 -12.12 -11.49
N ALA A 212 -7.27 -11.46 -11.60
CA ALA A 212 -8.53 -11.94 -11.00
C ALA A 212 -9.00 -13.29 -11.58
N GLN A 213 -8.53 -13.67 -12.76
CA GLN A 213 -8.87 -14.92 -13.43
C GLN A 213 -7.89 -16.07 -13.14
N LEU A 214 -6.88 -15.87 -12.29
CA LEU A 214 -5.94 -16.94 -11.93
C LEU A 214 -6.68 -18.08 -11.19
N PRO A 215 -6.38 -19.37 -11.54
CA PRO A 215 -7.04 -20.50 -10.94
C PRO A 215 -6.94 -20.51 -9.40
N GLY A 216 -8.05 -20.80 -8.74
CA GLY A 216 -8.16 -20.85 -7.29
C GLY A 216 -8.58 -19.51 -6.65
N LEU A 217 -8.34 -18.36 -7.28
CA LEU A 217 -8.74 -17.08 -6.70
C LEU A 217 -10.26 -16.93 -6.59
N GLU A 218 -11.02 -17.54 -7.50
CA GLU A 218 -12.49 -17.57 -7.46
C GLU A 218 -13.06 -18.32 -6.22
N ARG A 219 -12.22 -19.09 -5.53
CA ARG A 219 -12.59 -19.83 -4.31
C ARG A 219 -12.07 -19.17 -3.04
N THR A 220 -11.19 -18.17 -3.18
CA THR A 220 -10.71 -17.38 -2.06
C THR A 220 -11.84 -16.50 -1.50
N ALA A 221 -12.00 -16.47 -0.16
CA ALA A 221 -12.87 -15.50 0.48
C ALA A 221 -12.20 -14.12 0.45
N LEU A 222 -12.65 -13.28 -0.47
CA LEU A 222 -12.20 -11.89 -0.65
C LEU A 222 -13.14 -10.91 0.06
#